data_905d479c34199ebe5066d39052dfaf66
#
_entry.id   905d479c34199ebe5066d39052dfaf66
#
_cell.length_a   1.000
_cell.length_b   1.000
_cell.length_c   1.000
_cell.angle_alpha   90.00
_cell.angle_beta   90.00
_cell.angle_gamma   90.00
#
_symmetry.space_group_name_H-M   'P 1'
#
loop_
_entity.id
_entity.type
_entity.pdbx_description
1 polymer ?
#
loop_
_entity_poly.entity_id
_entity_poly.type
_entity_poly.pdbx_seq_one_letter_code
_entity_poly.pdbx_strand_id
1 'polypeptide(L)'
;ICYSISKTELKTVSGYVVCMDGKCAGVFEKIPEKYKDLEFRDLKDKLIIPGMVDLHIHAPQYAFRGMGMDYELIEWLNTQTFPEEAKYKDADYAKKAYTIFADNMKNSATTRACIFATRHRQATEILMDLMEETGLVTYVGKINMDRSAPDELVEESADMSAFNTFGWINDIAGKYKCTKPILTPRFIPSCTDDLMDQLREIQRTYNLP
;
A
#
# COMPACT_ATOMS: atom_id res chain seq x y z
N ILE A 1 22.68 11.51 -10.55
CA ILE A 1 21.48 11.72 -9.72
C ILE A 1 20.44 12.40 -10.59
N CYS A 2 19.25 11.81 -10.69
CA CYS A 2 18.10 12.43 -11.32
C CYS A 2 17.11 12.84 -10.21
N TYR A 3 16.62 14.06 -10.23
CA TYR A 3 15.70 14.57 -9.21
C TYR A 3 14.73 15.59 -9.80
N SER A 4 13.58 15.73 -9.14
CA SER A 4 12.54 16.67 -9.56
C SER A 4 12.86 18.08 -9.08
N ILE A 5 12.82 19.06 -9.96
CA ILE A 5 12.92 20.49 -9.64
C ILE A 5 11.56 21.19 -9.68
N SER A 6 10.58 20.58 -10.34
CA SER A 6 9.18 21.00 -10.34
C SER A 6 8.28 19.80 -10.54
N LYS A 7 6.96 20.00 -10.58
CA LYS A 7 5.98 18.92 -10.85
C LYS A 7 6.14 18.26 -12.24
N THR A 8 6.78 18.95 -13.17
CA THR A 8 6.86 18.55 -14.59
C THR A 8 8.28 18.50 -15.11
N GLU A 9 9.30 18.78 -14.28
CA GLU A 9 10.68 18.90 -14.74
C GLU A 9 11.62 18.08 -13.87
N LEU A 10 12.46 17.28 -14.54
CA LEU A 10 13.54 16.51 -13.93
C LEU A 10 14.89 17.13 -14.34
N LYS A 11 15.83 17.14 -13.40
CA LYS A 11 17.22 17.51 -13.62
C LYS A 11 18.14 16.34 -13.33
N THR A 12 19.20 16.21 -14.14
CA THR A 12 20.22 15.19 -13.93
C THR A 12 21.57 15.88 -13.66
N VAL A 13 22.27 15.42 -12.63
CA VAL A 13 23.61 15.94 -12.27
C VAL A 13 24.51 14.79 -11.84
N SER A 14 25.82 14.98 -12.03
CA SER A 14 26.84 14.18 -11.35
C SER A 14 27.18 14.89 -10.04
N GLY A 15 27.04 14.23 -8.88
CA GLY A 15 27.22 14.90 -7.60
C GLY A 15 26.78 14.03 -6.41
N TYR A 16 26.29 14.68 -5.38
CA TYR A 16 26.00 14.08 -4.08
C TYR A 16 24.53 14.30 -3.71
N VAL A 17 23.87 13.25 -3.20
CA VAL A 17 22.61 13.39 -2.48
C VAL A 17 22.89 13.28 -0.98
N VAL A 18 22.41 14.24 -0.21
CA VAL A 18 22.55 14.24 1.25
C VAL A 18 21.22 13.85 1.86
N CYS A 19 21.25 12.85 2.75
CA CYS A 19 20.10 12.40 3.53
C CYS A 19 20.36 12.64 5.01
N MET A 20 19.38 13.23 5.69
CA MET A 20 19.41 13.47 7.14
C MET A 20 18.03 13.11 7.70
N ASP A 21 18.02 12.38 8.80
CA ASP A 21 16.77 11.99 9.50
C ASP A 21 15.72 11.38 8.57
N GLY A 22 16.17 10.53 7.65
CA GLY A 22 15.30 9.85 6.67
C GLY A 22 14.76 10.75 5.56
N LYS A 23 15.27 11.98 5.43
CA LYS A 23 14.84 12.95 4.40
C LYS A 23 16.00 13.39 3.52
N CYS A 24 15.70 13.67 2.25
CA CYS A 24 16.66 14.31 1.34
C CYS A 24 16.88 15.77 1.75
N ALA A 25 18.09 16.08 2.20
CA ALA A 25 18.50 17.45 2.56
C ALA A 25 18.95 18.26 1.32
N GLY A 26 19.17 17.60 0.19
CA GLY A 26 19.46 18.26 -1.08
C GLY A 26 20.36 17.41 -1.99
N VAL A 27 20.49 17.91 -3.21
CA VAL A 27 21.41 17.39 -4.25
C VAL A 27 22.43 18.46 -4.56
N PHE A 28 23.72 18.11 -4.52
CA PHE A 28 24.84 19.05 -4.61
C PHE A 28 25.90 18.54 -5.59
N GLU A 29 26.47 19.42 -6.38
CA GLU A 29 27.65 19.10 -7.22
C GLU A 29 28.91 18.92 -6.38
N LYS A 30 29.01 19.64 -5.25
CA LYS A 30 30.07 19.50 -4.25
C LYS A 30 29.43 19.43 -2.87
N ILE A 31 29.99 18.59 -1.98
CA ILE A 31 29.50 18.48 -0.60
C ILE A 31 29.64 19.81 0.13
N PRO A 32 28.56 20.42 0.64
CA PRO A 32 28.66 21.60 1.50
C PRO A 32 29.41 21.30 2.78
N GLU A 33 30.16 22.30 3.31
CA GLU A 33 31.02 22.17 4.50
C GLU A 33 30.27 21.51 5.68
N LYS A 34 29.03 21.94 5.95
CA LYS A 34 28.21 21.46 7.05
C LYS A 34 27.81 19.95 6.96
N TYR A 35 28.13 19.30 5.87
CA TYR A 35 27.81 17.88 5.64
C TYR A 35 29.05 17.01 5.44
N LYS A 36 30.27 17.57 5.57
CA LYS A 36 31.53 16.84 5.31
C LYS A 36 31.78 15.70 6.29
N ASP A 37 31.26 15.80 7.52
CA ASP A 37 31.46 14.82 8.57
C ASP A 37 30.40 13.70 8.57
N LEU A 38 29.46 13.72 7.62
CA LEU A 38 28.46 12.65 7.47
C LEU A 38 29.10 11.40 6.87
N GLU A 39 28.55 10.23 7.25
CA GLU A 39 28.91 8.97 6.62
C GLU A 39 28.73 9.06 5.09
N PHE A 40 29.74 8.65 4.37
CA PHE A 40 29.78 8.72 2.91
C PHE A 40 29.73 7.31 2.30
N ARG A 41 28.79 7.12 1.35
CA ARG A 41 28.70 5.93 0.52
C ARG A 41 28.98 6.27 -0.94
N ASP A 42 30.06 5.71 -1.49
CA ASP A 42 30.40 5.88 -2.91
C ASP A 42 29.49 5.00 -3.78
N LEU A 43 28.72 5.64 -4.65
CA LEU A 43 27.80 5.01 -5.58
C LEU A 43 28.19 5.32 -7.03
N LYS A 44 29.48 5.50 -7.31
CA LYS A 44 29.98 5.66 -8.69
C LYS A 44 29.38 4.58 -9.58
N ASP A 45 29.10 4.95 -10.82
CA ASP A 45 28.46 4.09 -11.84
C ASP A 45 27.03 3.65 -11.52
N LYS A 46 26.40 4.24 -10.50
CA LYS A 46 24.98 4.06 -10.19
C LYS A 46 24.15 5.29 -10.55
N LEU A 47 22.95 5.05 -11.03
CA LEU A 47 21.96 6.11 -11.20
C LEU A 47 21.05 6.15 -9.98
N ILE A 48 21.02 7.28 -9.28
CA ILE A 48 20.06 7.54 -8.21
C ILE A 48 18.86 8.25 -8.83
N ILE A 49 17.67 7.69 -8.63
CA ILE A 49 16.40 8.27 -9.09
C ILE A 49 15.44 8.40 -7.92
N PRO A 50 14.40 9.25 -8.00
CA PRO A 50 13.30 9.23 -7.05
C PRO A 50 12.65 7.85 -7.01
N GLY A 51 12.24 7.40 -5.83
CA GLY A 51 11.51 6.14 -5.69
C GLY A 51 10.18 6.18 -6.44
N MET A 52 9.78 5.04 -7.00
CA MET A 52 8.51 4.89 -7.67
C MET A 52 7.35 4.96 -6.68
N VAL A 53 6.18 5.38 -7.17
CA VAL A 53 4.93 5.43 -6.40
C VAL A 53 3.93 4.52 -7.09
N ASP A 54 3.43 3.52 -6.37
CA ASP A 54 2.35 2.65 -6.82
C ASP A 54 1.04 3.10 -6.15
N LEU A 55 0.13 3.65 -6.94
CA LEU A 55 -1.13 4.19 -6.43
C LEU A 55 -2.26 3.14 -6.35
N HIS A 56 -2.06 1.93 -6.85
CA HIS A 56 -3.08 0.89 -6.84
C HIS A 56 -2.47 -0.51 -6.97
N ILE A 57 -2.34 -1.21 -5.85
CA ILE A 57 -1.87 -2.59 -5.82
C ILE A 57 -2.70 -3.41 -4.84
N HIS A 58 -3.04 -4.65 -5.21
CA HIS A 58 -3.70 -5.62 -4.35
C HIS A 58 -2.67 -6.60 -3.78
N ALA A 59 -2.36 -6.51 -2.50
CA ALA A 59 -1.39 -7.41 -1.87
C ALA A 59 -1.77 -8.90 -1.97
N PRO A 60 -3.06 -9.30 -1.83
CA PRO A 60 -3.45 -10.71 -1.98
C PRO A 60 -3.21 -11.28 -3.37
N GLN A 61 -3.26 -10.44 -4.42
CA GLN A 61 -3.08 -10.89 -5.80
C GLN A 61 -1.61 -11.16 -6.15
N TYR A 62 -0.70 -10.81 -5.25
CA TYR A 62 0.73 -11.04 -5.46
C TYR A 62 1.09 -12.53 -5.59
N ALA A 63 0.34 -13.41 -4.94
CA ALA A 63 0.57 -14.85 -4.95
C ALA A 63 0.40 -15.49 -6.36
N PHE A 64 -0.48 -14.92 -7.20
CA PHE A 64 -0.78 -15.43 -8.54
C PHE A 64 -0.47 -14.42 -9.67
N ARG A 65 0.39 -13.43 -9.40
CA ARG A 65 0.76 -12.42 -10.39
C ARG A 65 1.26 -13.06 -11.69
N GLY A 66 0.76 -12.56 -12.83
CA GLY A 66 1.08 -13.09 -14.15
C GLY A 66 0.28 -14.33 -14.57
N MET A 67 -0.64 -14.82 -13.71
CA MET A 67 -1.52 -15.93 -14.06
C MET A 67 -2.87 -15.42 -14.58
N GLY A 68 -3.47 -16.16 -15.52
CA GLY A 68 -4.79 -15.85 -16.07
C GLY A 68 -4.84 -14.51 -16.84
N MET A 69 -3.74 -14.08 -17.43
CA MET A 69 -3.64 -12.81 -18.15
C MET A 69 -4.44 -12.76 -19.46
N ASP A 70 -4.92 -13.90 -19.92
CA ASP A 70 -5.75 -14.11 -21.10
C ASP A 70 -7.26 -14.17 -20.77
N TYR A 71 -7.64 -14.12 -19.49
CA TYR A 71 -9.03 -14.12 -19.06
C TYR A 71 -9.63 -12.71 -19.13
N GLU A 72 -10.94 -12.65 -19.39
CA GLU A 72 -11.71 -11.44 -19.16
C GLU A 72 -11.82 -11.12 -17.65
N LEU A 73 -12.05 -9.86 -17.30
CA LEU A 73 -12.04 -9.39 -15.91
C LEU A 73 -12.90 -10.25 -14.97
N ILE A 74 -14.13 -10.53 -15.32
CA ILE A 74 -15.07 -11.27 -14.44
C ILE A 74 -14.63 -12.74 -14.30
N GLU A 75 -14.19 -13.36 -15.36
CA GLU A 75 -13.65 -14.72 -15.34
C GLU A 75 -12.37 -14.77 -14.47
N TRP A 76 -11.46 -13.82 -14.65
CA TRP A 76 -10.26 -13.71 -13.85
C TRP A 76 -10.54 -13.48 -12.37
N LEU A 77 -11.50 -12.61 -12.03
CA LEU A 77 -11.94 -12.41 -10.65
C LEU A 77 -12.45 -13.71 -10.02
N ASN A 78 -13.31 -14.45 -10.72
CA ASN A 78 -13.92 -15.67 -10.19
C ASN A 78 -12.98 -16.86 -10.12
N THR A 79 -12.01 -16.97 -11.05
CA THR A 79 -11.12 -18.13 -11.15
C THR A 79 -9.80 -17.96 -10.40
N GLN A 80 -9.29 -16.75 -10.28
CA GLN A 80 -8.00 -16.45 -9.66
C GLN A 80 -8.14 -15.59 -8.40
N THR A 81 -8.78 -14.44 -8.52
CA THR A 81 -8.71 -13.40 -7.49
C THR A 81 -9.51 -13.75 -6.25
N PHE A 82 -10.78 -14.03 -6.40
CA PHE A 82 -11.65 -14.31 -5.25
C PHE A 82 -11.27 -15.59 -4.50
N PRO A 83 -10.95 -16.71 -5.18
CA PRO A 83 -10.46 -17.91 -4.49
C PRO A 83 -9.16 -17.68 -3.72
N GLU A 84 -8.27 -16.83 -4.24
CA GLU A 84 -7.04 -16.49 -3.53
C GLU A 84 -7.31 -15.59 -2.33
N GLU A 85 -8.08 -14.52 -2.50
CA GLU A 85 -8.40 -13.58 -1.42
C GLU A 85 -9.16 -14.23 -0.26
N ALA A 86 -9.98 -15.25 -0.52
CA ALA A 86 -10.70 -16.00 0.52
C ALA A 86 -9.75 -16.75 1.49
N LYS A 87 -8.55 -17.14 1.03
CA LYS A 87 -7.55 -17.83 1.88
C LYS A 87 -7.02 -16.95 3.00
N TYR A 88 -7.07 -15.62 2.85
CA TYR A 88 -6.57 -14.67 3.85
C TYR A 88 -7.46 -14.58 5.11
N LYS A 89 -8.55 -15.35 5.17
CA LYS A 89 -9.25 -15.63 6.42
C LYS A 89 -8.36 -16.38 7.42
N ASP A 90 -7.44 -17.19 6.93
CA ASP A 90 -6.42 -17.86 7.71
C ASP A 90 -5.26 -16.90 7.97
N ALA A 91 -5.02 -16.60 9.24
CA ALA A 91 -3.96 -15.66 9.66
C ALA A 91 -2.54 -16.16 9.35
N ASP A 92 -2.29 -17.46 9.41
CA ASP A 92 -0.99 -18.05 9.11
C ASP A 92 -0.71 -17.99 7.61
N TYR A 93 -1.74 -18.24 6.79
CA TYR A 93 -1.65 -18.03 5.36
C TYR A 93 -1.38 -16.56 5.02
N ALA A 94 -2.16 -15.65 5.61
CA ALA A 94 -1.99 -14.21 5.41
C ALA A 94 -0.58 -13.76 5.78
N LYS A 95 -0.07 -14.17 6.94
CA LYS A 95 1.27 -13.84 7.40
C LYS A 95 2.34 -14.32 6.42
N LYS A 96 2.26 -15.58 5.97
CA LYS A 96 3.21 -16.14 5.00
C LYS A 96 3.20 -15.39 3.68
N ALA A 97 2.02 -15.19 3.09
CA ALA A 97 1.87 -14.53 1.80
C ALA A 97 2.29 -13.05 1.86
N TYR A 98 1.88 -12.33 2.89
CA TYR A 98 2.23 -10.92 3.05
C TYR A 98 3.69 -10.69 3.43
N THR A 99 4.36 -11.64 4.11
CA THR A 99 5.82 -11.56 4.31
C THR A 99 6.54 -11.55 2.97
N ILE A 100 6.16 -12.46 2.05
CA ILE A 100 6.75 -12.50 0.70
C ILE A 100 6.47 -11.20 -0.07
N PHE A 101 5.23 -10.68 0.02
CA PHE A 101 4.86 -9.42 -0.59
C PHE A 101 5.69 -8.25 -0.04
N ALA A 102 5.78 -8.10 1.27
CA ALA A 102 6.51 -7.02 1.94
C ALA A 102 8.00 -7.05 1.62
N ASP A 103 8.62 -8.24 1.65
CA ASP A 103 10.02 -8.42 1.29
C ASP A 103 10.31 -8.01 -0.16
N ASN A 104 9.43 -8.38 -1.09
CA ASN A 104 9.59 -7.99 -2.48
C ASN A 104 9.36 -6.48 -2.69
N MET A 105 8.38 -5.89 -2.01
CA MET A 105 8.15 -4.45 -2.04
C MET A 105 9.37 -3.68 -1.52
N LYS A 106 9.94 -4.10 -0.39
CA LYS A 106 11.15 -3.51 0.21
C LYS A 106 12.35 -3.53 -0.75
N ASN A 107 12.47 -4.58 -1.56
CA ASN A 107 13.56 -4.77 -2.51
C ASN A 107 13.25 -4.25 -3.93
N SER A 108 12.10 -3.60 -4.12
CA SER A 108 11.69 -3.02 -5.40
C SER A 108 12.12 -1.55 -5.52
N ALA A 109 11.82 -0.94 -6.67
CA ALA A 109 11.98 0.50 -6.87
C ALA A 109 10.84 1.33 -6.25
N THR A 110 9.76 0.68 -5.78
CA THR A 110 8.60 1.34 -5.17
C THR A 110 8.92 1.76 -3.74
N THR A 111 8.74 3.02 -3.44
CA THR A 111 8.98 3.59 -2.10
C THR A 111 7.70 4.08 -1.42
N ARG A 112 6.62 4.20 -2.18
CA ARG A 112 5.28 4.57 -1.70
C ARG A 112 4.24 3.73 -2.40
N ALA A 113 3.23 3.27 -1.66
CA ALA A 113 2.16 2.48 -2.26
C ALA A 113 0.81 2.71 -1.57
N CYS A 114 -0.27 2.63 -2.38
CA CYS A 114 -1.65 2.48 -1.91
C CYS A 114 -2.07 1.02 -2.12
N ILE A 115 -2.31 0.31 -1.03
CA ILE A 115 -2.41 -1.15 -1.02
C ILE A 115 -3.81 -1.57 -0.59
N PHE A 116 -4.51 -2.30 -1.45
CA PHE A 116 -5.72 -3.03 -1.13
C PHE A 116 -5.33 -4.33 -0.42
N ALA A 117 -5.83 -4.54 0.80
CA ALA A 117 -5.65 -5.78 1.55
C ALA A 117 -6.80 -6.77 1.25
N THR A 118 -7.47 -7.26 2.28
CA THR A 118 -8.67 -8.10 2.18
C THR A 118 -9.81 -7.52 3.03
N ARG A 119 -10.99 -8.15 2.99
CA ARG A 119 -12.05 -7.83 3.92
C ARG A 119 -11.73 -8.26 5.36
N HIS A 120 -10.82 -9.22 5.53
CA HIS A 120 -10.48 -9.80 6.84
C HIS A 120 -9.60 -8.82 7.63
N ARG A 121 -10.14 -8.28 8.72
CA ARG A 121 -9.48 -7.28 9.55
C ARG A 121 -8.12 -7.74 10.05
N GLN A 122 -8.04 -8.94 10.62
CA GLN A 122 -6.79 -9.49 11.15
C GLN A 122 -5.71 -9.59 10.07
N ALA A 123 -6.05 -10.05 8.87
CA ALA A 123 -5.11 -10.12 7.75
C ALA A 123 -4.65 -8.72 7.31
N THR A 124 -5.55 -7.73 7.34
CA THR A 124 -5.19 -6.34 7.02
C THR A 124 -4.20 -5.76 8.04
N GLU A 125 -4.39 -6.05 9.32
CA GLU A 125 -3.46 -5.64 10.39
C GLU A 125 -2.10 -6.33 10.26
N ILE A 126 -2.06 -7.63 9.93
CA ILE A 126 -0.82 -8.36 9.62
C ILE A 126 -0.07 -7.69 8.47
N LEU A 127 -0.77 -7.31 7.40
CA LEU A 127 -0.15 -6.59 6.29
C LEU A 127 0.42 -5.23 6.74
N MET A 128 -0.32 -4.48 7.55
CA MET A 128 0.14 -3.19 8.07
C MET A 128 1.38 -3.33 8.95
N ASP A 129 1.44 -4.33 9.84
CA ASP A 129 2.60 -4.62 10.67
C ASP A 129 3.84 -4.90 9.80
N LEU A 130 3.70 -5.76 8.80
CA LEU A 130 4.80 -6.10 7.88
C LEU A 130 5.24 -4.90 7.02
N MET A 131 4.31 -4.09 6.53
CA MET A 131 4.65 -2.91 5.76
C MET A 131 5.33 -1.84 6.60
N GLU A 132 4.94 -1.65 7.87
CA GLU A 132 5.62 -0.76 8.80
C GLU A 132 7.08 -1.16 9.01
N GLU A 133 7.36 -2.46 9.15
CA GLU A 133 8.72 -3.00 9.28
C GLU A 133 9.60 -2.75 8.05
N THR A 134 9.01 -2.57 6.87
CA THR A 134 9.77 -2.23 5.66
C THR A 134 10.35 -0.82 5.69
N GLY A 135 9.72 0.10 6.45
CA GLY A 135 10.02 1.53 6.45
C GLY A 135 9.52 2.28 5.20
N LEU A 136 8.81 1.63 4.29
CA LEU A 136 8.17 2.26 3.14
C LEU A 136 6.97 3.11 3.60
N VAL A 137 6.69 4.19 2.88
CA VAL A 137 5.48 4.99 3.14
C VAL A 137 4.30 4.38 2.42
N THR A 138 3.37 3.78 3.15
CA THR A 138 2.24 3.06 2.57
C THR A 138 0.91 3.51 3.12
N TYR A 139 -0.11 3.41 2.27
CA TYR A 139 -1.51 3.41 2.66
C TYR A 139 -2.05 2.00 2.47
N VAL A 140 -2.66 1.44 3.49
CA VAL A 140 -3.25 0.10 3.45
C VAL A 140 -4.73 0.19 3.77
N GLY A 141 -5.57 -0.43 2.95
CA GLY A 141 -7.01 -0.41 3.14
C GLY A 141 -7.61 -1.81 3.32
N LYS A 142 -8.50 -1.92 4.31
CA LYS A 142 -9.43 -3.04 4.41
C LYS A 142 -10.45 -2.93 3.28
N ILE A 143 -10.63 -4.00 2.52
CA ILE A 143 -11.62 -4.04 1.44
C ILE A 143 -13.04 -4.07 2.01
N ASN A 144 -13.94 -3.35 1.34
CA ASN A 144 -15.36 -3.34 1.60
C ASN A 144 -16.11 -3.87 0.39
N MET A 145 -16.99 -4.84 0.61
CA MET A 145 -17.90 -5.43 -0.39
C MET A 145 -19.15 -5.96 0.32
N ASP A 146 -20.32 -5.42 0.02
CA ASP A 146 -21.60 -5.83 0.59
C ASP A 146 -22.60 -6.37 -0.46
N ARG A 147 -22.17 -6.50 -1.72
CA ARG A 147 -22.93 -7.12 -2.81
C ARG A 147 -22.03 -7.67 -3.92
N SER A 148 -22.59 -8.47 -4.80
CA SER A 148 -21.96 -8.96 -6.04
C SER A 148 -20.55 -9.53 -5.85
N ALA A 149 -20.33 -10.24 -4.76
CA ALA A 149 -19.09 -10.93 -4.43
C ALA A 149 -19.43 -12.35 -3.93
N PRO A 150 -18.47 -13.31 -3.97
CA PRO A 150 -18.69 -14.65 -3.41
C PRO A 150 -19.00 -14.60 -1.90
N ASP A 151 -19.73 -15.60 -1.42
CA ASP A 151 -20.17 -15.70 -0.02
C ASP A 151 -19.02 -15.61 0.99
N GLU A 152 -17.84 -16.11 0.62
CA GLU A 152 -16.65 -16.06 1.47
C GLU A 152 -16.06 -14.64 1.60
N LEU A 153 -16.42 -13.73 0.68
CA LEU A 153 -15.85 -12.40 0.60
C LEU A 153 -16.87 -11.28 0.77
N VAL A 154 -18.15 -11.54 0.53
CA VAL A 154 -19.20 -10.53 0.76
C VAL A 154 -19.37 -10.30 2.26
N GLU A 155 -19.55 -9.06 2.67
CA GLU A 155 -19.91 -8.69 4.04
C GLU A 155 -21.43 -8.74 4.19
N GLU A 156 -21.93 -9.07 5.38
CA GLU A 156 -23.35 -9.35 5.63
C GLU A 156 -24.28 -8.18 5.28
N SER A 157 -23.79 -6.95 5.45
CA SER A 157 -24.52 -5.72 5.15
C SER A 157 -23.58 -4.52 5.08
N ALA A 158 -24.07 -3.39 4.57
CA ALA A 158 -23.40 -2.11 4.60
C ALA A 158 -23.02 -1.73 6.04
N ASP A 159 -23.94 -1.91 7.00
CA ASP A 159 -23.71 -1.59 8.41
C ASP A 159 -22.56 -2.41 9.00
N MET A 160 -22.52 -3.71 8.74
CA MET A 160 -21.45 -4.57 9.24
C MET A 160 -20.11 -4.26 8.59
N SER A 161 -20.09 -3.95 7.29
CA SER A 161 -18.88 -3.53 6.59
C SER A 161 -18.33 -2.22 7.15
N ALA A 162 -19.19 -1.22 7.34
CA ALA A 162 -18.83 0.07 7.94
C ALA A 162 -18.39 -0.08 9.40
N PHE A 163 -19.12 -0.85 10.20
CA PHE A 163 -18.77 -1.13 11.60
C PHE A 163 -17.38 -1.81 11.73
N ASN A 164 -17.10 -2.80 10.91
CA ASN A 164 -15.81 -3.48 10.89
C ASN A 164 -14.68 -2.53 10.48
N THR A 165 -14.94 -1.65 9.53
CA THR A 165 -13.98 -0.64 9.08
C THR A 165 -13.70 0.39 10.16
N PHE A 166 -14.74 0.91 10.80
CA PHE A 166 -14.64 1.83 11.94
C PHE A 166 -13.83 1.20 13.10
N GLY A 167 -14.17 -0.04 13.49
CA GLY A 167 -13.44 -0.77 14.52
C GLY A 167 -11.96 -0.96 14.18
N TRP A 168 -11.66 -1.35 12.95
CA TRP A 168 -10.29 -1.50 12.48
C TRP A 168 -9.50 -0.19 12.58
N ILE A 169 -10.06 0.94 12.12
CA ILE A 169 -9.40 2.25 12.18
C ILE A 169 -9.09 2.65 13.63
N ASN A 170 -10.01 2.40 14.55
CA ASN A 170 -9.79 2.72 15.97
C ASN A 170 -8.69 1.85 16.59
N ASP A 171 -8.63 0.56 16.27
CA ASP A 171 -7.64 -0.35 16.84
C ASP A 171 -6.20 -0.06 16.37
N ILE A 172 -6.06 0.48 15.16
CA ILE A 172 -4.75 0.85 14.61
C ILE A 172 -4.36 2.30 14.90
N ALA A 173 -5.20 3.07 15.58
CA ALA A 173 -4.96 4.48 15.82
C ALA A 173 -3.64 4.72 16.57
N GLY A 174 -2.74 5.49 15.95
CA GLY A 174 -1.42 5.80 16.52
C GLY A 174 -0.41 4.65 16.53
N LYS A 175 -0.76 3.47 16.00
CA LYS A 175 0.12 2.29 16.02
C LYS A 175 1.31 2.41 15.06
N TYR A 176 1.13 3.09 13.92
CA TYR A 176 2.10 3.10 12.83
C TYR A 176 2.63 4.51 12.53
N LYS A 177 3.87 4.60 12.07
CA LYS A 177 4.54 5.86 11.66
C LYS A 177 4.53 6.03 10.14
N CYS A 178 4.88 4.98 9.41
CA CYS A 178 5.06 4.99 7.97
C CYS A 178 3.83 4.45 7.23
N THR A 179 3.10 3.51 7.82
CA THR A 179 1.90 2.90 7.26
C THR A 179 0.65 3.58 7.80
N LYS A 180 -0.29 3.93 6.92
CA LYS A 180 -1.51 4.65 7.28
C LYS A 180 -2.74 3.95 6.70
N PRO A 181 -3.91 4.06 7.35
CA PRO A 181 -5.16 3.56 6.79
C PRO A 181 -5.62 4.41 5.58
N ILE A 182 -6.27 3.73 4.64
CA ILE A 182 -7.01 4.31 3.53
C ILE A 182 -8.32 3.53 3.37
N LEU A 183 -9.39 4.19 2.95
CA LEU A 183 -10.64 3.50 2.63
C LEU A 183 -10.55 2.88 1.23
N THR A 184 -10.90 1.61 1.14
CA THR A 184 -10.82 0.84 -0.10
C THR A 184 -12.12 0.10 -0.40
N PRO A 185 -13.25 0.83 -0.69
CA PRO A 185 -14.38 0.18 -1.34
C PRO A 185 -13.86 -0.48 -2.62
N ARG A 186 -14.14 -1.78 -2.81
CA ARG A 186 -13.43 -2.53 -3.84
C ARG A 186 -13.67 -1.97 -5.24
N PHE A 187 -14.95 -1.82 -5.60
CA PHE A 187 -15.38 -1.15 -6.83
C PHE A 187 -16.91 -0.98 -6.80
N ILE A 188 -17.45 -0.08 -7.60
CA ILE A 188 -18.88 0.29 -7.58
C ILE A 188 -19.83 -0.92 -7.64
N PRO A 189 -19.65 -1.94 -8.51
CA PRO A 189 -20.55 -3.09 -8.56
C PRO A 189 -20.62 -3.92 -7.27
N SER A 190 -19.60 -3.89 -6.43
CA SER A 190 -19.53 -4.66 -5.18
C SER A 190 -19.88 -3.88 -3.92
N CYS A 191 -20.23 -2.60 -4.05
CA CYS A 191 -20.62 -1.73 -2.95
C CYS A 191 -22.00 -1.13 -3.20
N THR A 192 -22.88 -1.19 -2.19
CA THR A 192 -24.16 -0.48 -2.25
C THR A 192 -23.95 1.02 -2.03
N ASP A 193 -24.93 1.84 -2.41
CA ASP A 193 -24.90 3.28 -2.16
C ASP A 193 -24.89 3.56 -0.65
N ASP A 194 -25.62 2.74 0.13
CA ASP A 194 -25.64 2.82 1.59
C ASP A 194 -24.24 2.59 2.19
N LEU A 195 -23.52 1.55 1.75
CA LEU A 195 -22.13 1.34 2.16
C LEU A 195 -21.24 2.51 1.80
N MET A 196 -21.36 3.04 0.58
CA MET A 196 -20.56 4.16 0.13
C MET A 196 -20.83 5.43 0.94
N ASP A 197 -22.08 5.68 1.34
CA ASP A 197 -22.45 6.79 2.20
C ASP A 197 -21.86 6.65 3.61
N GLN A 198 -21.92 5.45 4.19
CA GLN A 198 -21.32 5.17 5.50
C GLN A 198 -19.79 5.29 5.47
N LEU A 199 -19.13 4.80 4.45
CA LEU A 199 -17.68 4.98 4.28
C LEU A 199 -17.30 6.45 4.13
N ARG A 200 -18.12 7.25 3.43
CA ARG A 200 -17.92 8.70 3.33
C ARG A 200 -17.98 9.40 4.70
N GLU A 201 -18.88 8.98 5.58
CA GLU A 201 -18.93 9.53 6.96
C GLU A 201 -17.70 9.15 7.77
N ILE A 202 -17.21 7.90 7.62
CA ILE A 202 -15.93 7.48 8.23
C ILE A 202 -14.78 8.30 7.67
N GLN A 203 -14.73 8.50 6.34
CA GLN A 203 -13.71 9.32 5.69
C GLN A 203 -13.63 10.72 6.29
N ARG A 204 -14.78 11.39 6.45
CA ARG A 204 -14.86 12.74 7.01
C ARG A 204 -14.47 12.78 8.47
N THR A 205 -14.94 11.81 9.26
CA THR A 205 -14.70 11.75 10.70
C THR A 205 -13.21 11.60 11.02
N TYR A 206 -12.50 10.79 10.27
CA TYR A 206 -11.08 10.50 10.51
C TYR A 206 -10.13 11.24 9.54
N ASN A 207 -10.67 12.06 8.64
CA ASN A 207 -9.92 12.75 7.58
C ASN A 207 -9.02 11.80 6.79
N LEU A 208 -9.59 10.67 6.34
CA LEU A 208 -8.88 9.64 5.57
C LEU A 208 -8.93 9.93 4.07
N PRO A 209 -7.90 9.47 3.31
CA PRO A 209 -7.99 9.38 1.86
C PRO A 209 -8.87 8.21 1.43
#